data_1a33244412f5647af92af87ef88aad91
#
_entry.id   1a33244412f5647af92af87ef88aad91
#
_cell.length_a   1.000
_cell.length_b   1.000
_cell.length_c   1.000
_cell.angle_alpha   90.00
_cell.angle_beta   90.00
_cell.angle_gamma   90.00
#
_symmetry.space_group_name_H-M   'P 1'
#
loop_
_entity.id
_entity.type
_entity.pdbx_description
1 polymer ?
#
loop_
_entity_poly.entity_id
_entity_poly.type
_entity_poly.pdbx_seq_one_letter_code
_entity_poly.pdbx_strand_id
1 'polypeptide(L)'
;MPSLNAEETALLSMDDIELKNIQLQFPNARRFSGEGGCVEVRVRTDRGDILVAVQGDRNKPAIITYHDIGMNYVCFQTFFNYVDMRALLENFCVYHINAPGQEEGAPSLPEDYLYPTMDELANQINYVLGHFGIKTFIAFGVGAGANILARFALVHPQKVDALTLINCTSSQAGWIEWAYQKMNSRSLRARGMTQGVLDYLMWHHFGRFAEERNHDLAQLYRGYFTRHVNPTNLSLLMDSYVRRTDLSISREGHTIRAPVLNITGALSPHVDDTVTFNGRLQPANSTWMKISDSGMVLEEQPAKISEAFRLFLQGEGYVAPLSPTKIVAFRRLSEDAGRRRCRHSPVIRITENPISEAVVC
;
A
#
# COMPACT_ATOMS: atom_id res chain seq x y z
N MET A 1 51.52 6.39 17.75
CA MET A 1 50.12 6.54 17.31
C MET A 1 50.13 7.11 15.89
N PRO A 2 49.74 6.40 14.86
CA PRO A 2 49.68 6.95 13.51
C PRO A 2 48.46 7.86 13.36
N SER A 3 48.66 9.05 12.82
CA SER A 3 47.63 10.01 12.51
C SER A 3 46.77 9.49 11.32
N LEU A 4 45.47 9.44 11.51
CA LEU A 4 44.51 9.16 10.42
C LEU A 4 44.70 10.17 9.31
N ASN A 5 44.73 9.69 8.07
CA ASN A 5 44.90 10.50 6.86
C ASN A 5 43.64 11.36 6.59
N ALA A 6 43.86 12.55 6.06
CA ALA A 6 42.80 13.51 5.75
C ALA A 6 41.68 12.96 4.82
N GLU A 7 41.96 11.90 4.05
CA GLU A 7 40.96 11.18 3.23
C GLU A 7 40.00 10.33 4.03
N GLU A 8 40.45 9.67 5.14
CA GLU A 8 39.56 8.90 6.02
C GLU A 8 38.61 9.80 6.81
N THR A 9 39.06 11.00 7.17
CA THR A 9 38.20 11.99 7.85
C THR A 9 37.17 12.57 6.92
N ALA A 10 37.45 12.70 5.60
CA ALA A 10 36.51 13.14 4.59
C ALA A 10 35.43 12.10 4.26
N LEU A 11 35.79 10.81 4.27
CA LEU A 11 34.85 9.71 4.05
C LEU A 11 33.82 9.57 5.22
N LEU A 12 34.28 9.70 6.46
CA LEU A 12 33.40 9.70 7.64
C LEU A 12 32.43 10.90 7.67
N SER A 13 32.82 12.05 7.11
CA SER A 13 31.95 13.22 7.02
C SER A 13 30.93 13.15 5.87
N MET A 14 31.19 12.36 4.82
CA MET A 14 30.25 12.15 3.73
C MET A 14 29.10 11.21 4.10
N ASP A 15 29.37 10.16 4.88
CA ASP A 15 28.33 9.23 5.38
C ASP A 15 27.33 9.94 6.31
N ASP A 16 27.81 10.88 7.15
CA ASP A 16 26.96 11.69 8.02
C ASP A 16 26.05 12.69 7.25
N ILE A 17 26.47 13.14 6.08
CA ILE A 17 25.69 14.07 5.24
C ILE A 17 24.63 13.33 4.45
N GLU A 18 24.89 12.12 3.97
CA GLU A 18 23.89 11.29 3.29
C GLU A 18 22.81 10.79 4.25
N LEU A 19 23.17 10.36 5.47
CA LEU A 19 22.22 9.96 6.50
C LEU A 19 21.30 11.10 6.96
N LYS A 20 21.80 12.33 7.04
CA LYS A 20 20.98 13.52 7.37
C LYS A 20 20.00 13.88 6.25
N ASN A 21 20.36 13.65 4.99
CA ASN A 21 19.47 13.90 3.85
C ASN A 21 18.40 12.81 3.66
N ILE A 22 18.64 11.56 4.08
CA ILE A 22 17.67 10.46 4.05
C ILE A 22 16.59 10.66 5.13
N GLN A 23 16.92 11.23 6.29
CA GLN A 23 15.95 11.56 7.34
C GLN A 23 14.89 12.62 6.95
N LEU A 24 15.08 13.31 5.82
CA LEU A 24 14.22 14.43 5.38
C LEU A 24 13.17 14.06 4.34
N GLN A 25 13.02 12.80 3.95
CA GLN A 25 12.14 12.41 2.84
C GLN A 25 10.82 11.71 3.23
N PHE A 26 10.39 11.71 4.48
CA PHE A 26 8.96 11.73 4.73
C PHE A 26 8.49 13.17 4.50
N PRO A 27 7.67 13.42 3.48
CA PRO A 27 7.11 14.74 3.31
C PRO A 27 6.27 15.05 4.54
N ASN A 28 6.65 16.06 5.32
CA ASN A 28 5.72 16.69 6.22
C ASN A 28 4.45 16.99 5.43
N ALA A 29 3.33 16.42 5.78
CA ALA A 29 2.04 16.50 5.08
C ALA A 29 1.57 17.94 4.78
N ARG A 30 2.25 18.96 5.32
CA ARG A 30 1.98 20.39 5.13
C ARG A 30 2.75 21.07 4.00
N ARG A 31 3.63 20.39 3.24
CA ARG A 31 4.49 21.03 2.21
C ARG A 31 4.19 20.66 0.77
N PHE A 32 3.16 19.89 0.48
CA PHE A 32 2.78 19.57 -0.90
C PHE A 32 1.57 20.37 -1.43
N SER A 33 1.61 21.67 -1.28
CA SER A 33 0.78 22.61 -2.08
C SER A 33 1.47 23.03 -3.38
N GLY A 34 2.23 22.11 -4.00
CA GLY A 34 2.85 22.27 -5.31
C GLY A 34 2.39 21.17 -6.25
N GLU A 35 2.46 21.38 -7.56
CA GLU A 35 2.00 20.47 -8.62
C GLU A 35 2.24 18.97 -8.29
N GLY A 36 1.16 18.24 -7.95
CA GLY A 36 1.17 16.80 -7.58
C GLY A 36 0.80 16.47 -6.13
N GLY A 37 0.47 17.46 -5.28
CA GLY A 37 0.03 17.24 -3.90
C GLY A 37 -1.39 16.70 -3.79
N CYS A 38 -1.67 15.90 -2.74
CA CYS A 38 -3.02 15.48 -2.39
C CYS A 38 -3.78 16.63 -1.72
N VAL A 39 -5.06 16.78 -2.07
CA VAL A 39 -6.01 17.65 -1.37
C VAL A 39 -6.78 16.80 -0.36
N GLU A 40 -6.65 17.12 0.92
CA GLU A 40 -7.37 16.43 1.98
C GLU A 40 -8.80 16.95 2.10
N VAL A 41 -9.77 16.05 2.09
CA VAL A 41 -11.20 16.34 2.20
C VAL A 41 -11.79 15.45 3.28
N ARG A 42 -12.56 16.04 4.20
CA ARG A 42 -13.34 15.27 5.17
C ARG A 42 -14.70 14.93 4.59
N VAL A 43 -15.00 13.64 4.58
CA VAL A 43 -16.27 13.10 4.07
C VAL A 43 -17.10 12.62 5.24
N ARG A 44 -18.32 13.14 5.35
CA ARG A 44 -19.28 12.76 6.40
C ARG A 44 -19.81 11.34 6.14
N THR A 45 -19.75 10.49 7.15
CA THR A 45 -20.33 9.15 7.16
C THR A 45 -21.31 8.98 8.33
N ASP A 46 -21.96 7.84 8.40
CA ASP A 46 -22.83 7.45 9.52
C ASP A 46 -22.08 7.29 10.86
N ARG A 47 -20.76 7.10 10.81
CA ARG A 47 -19.88 6.92 11.98
C ARG A 47 -18.92 8.10 12.20
N GLY A 48 -19.22 9.28 11.67
CA GLY A 48 -18.38 10.46 11.76
C GLY A 48 -17.64 10.75 10.45
N ASP A 49 -16.72 11.69 10.50
CA ASP A 49 -15.99 12.12 9.31
C ASP A 49 -14.76 11.25 9.09
N ILE A 50 -14.53 10.87 7.84
CA ILE A 50 -13.30 10.20 7.41
C ILE A 50 -12.49 11.12 6.51
N LEU A 51 -11.17 11.01 6.56
CA LEU A 51 -10.26 11.75 5.69
C LEU A 51 -10.06 11.02 4.38
N VAL A 52 -10.28 11.73 3.26
CA VAL A 52 -9.99 11.28 1.91
C VAL A 52 -8.99 12.23 1.28
N ALA A 53 -7.83 11.74 0.89
CA ALA A 53 -6.84 12.53 0.17
C ALA A 53 -7.04 12.32 -1.34
N VAL A 54 -7.19 13.41 -2.09
CA VAL A 54 -7.52 13.39 -3.53
C VAL A 54 -6.31 13.87 -4.32
N GLN A 55 -5.87 13.07 -5.29
CA GLN A 55 -4.74 13.36 -6.17
C GLN A 55 -5.17 13.28 -7.64
N GLY A 56 -4.99 14.34 -8.39
CA GLY A 56 -5.28 14.40 -9.82
C GLY A 56 -6.57 15.17 -10.16
N ASP A 57 -6.99 15.04 -11.42
CA ASP A 57 -8.15 15.74 -11.97
C ASP A 57 -9.44 14.93 -11.76
N ARG A 58 -10.41 15.50 -11.05
CA ARG A 58 -11.69 14.85 -10.69
C ARG A 58 -12.59 14.51 -11.89
N ASN A 59 -12.29 15.01 -13.07
CA ASN A 59 -13.03 14.69 -14.30
C ASN A 59 -12.57 13.37 -14.93
N LYS A 60 -11.51 12.75 -14.41
CA LYS A 60 -10.91 11.51 -14.90
C LYS A 60 -11.46 10.29 -14.15
N PRO A 61 -11.34 9.08 -14.73
CA PRO A 61 -11.70 7.84 -14.05
C PRO A 61 -11.10 7.74 -12.65
N ALA A 62 -11.88 7.26 -11.70
CA ALA A 62 -11.49 7.20 -10.31
C ALA A 62 -10.72 5.93 -9.97
N ILE A 63 -9.61 6.09 -9.23
CA ILE A 63 -8.97 5.01 -8.47
C ILE A 63 -9.25 5.26 -6.99
N ILE A 64 -9.79 4.29 -6.28
CA ILE A 64 -9.96 4.35 -4.82
C ILE A 64 -8.94 3.44 -4.16
N THR A 65 -8.14 4.00 -3.25
CA THR A 65 -7.19 3.22 -2.46
C THR A 65 -7.65 3.06 -1.02
N TYR A 66 -7.28 1.94 -0.41
CA TYR A 66 -7.50 1.69 1.01
C TYR A 66 -6.27 1.03 1.63
N HIS A 67 -5.79 1.59 2.75
CA HIS A 67 -4.54 1.22 3.41
C HIS A 67 -4.67 0.00 4.34
N ASP A 68 -3.54 -0.53 4.76
CA ASP A 68 -3.43 -1.62 5.73
C ASP A 68 -3.36 -1.11 7.18
N ILE A 69 -3.36 -2.03 8.14
CA ILE A 69 -3.24 -1.81 9.58
C ILE A 69 -1.97 -1.01 9.90
N GLY A 70 -2.11 0.04 10.74
CA GLY A 70 -1.00 0.90 11.13
C GLY A 70 -0.50 1.85 10.05
N MET A 71 -1.11 1.82 8.87
CA MET A 71 -0.85 2.72 7.76
C MET A 71 -1.97 3.76 7.61
N ASN A 72 -1.77 4.69 6.70
CA ASN A 72 -2.75 5.64 6.21
C ASN A 72 -2.45 5.96 4.74
N TYR A 73 -3.11 6.95 4.15
CA TYR A 73 -2.94 7.29 2.74
C TYR A 73 -1.49 7.66 2.35
N VAL A 74 -0.66 8.11 3.30
CA VAL A 74 0.72 8.50 3.02
C VAL A 74 1.55 7.32 2.50
N CYS A 75 1.23 6.09 2.90
CA CYS A 75 1.92 4.89 2.40
C CYS A 75 1.77 4.69 0.88
N PHE A 76 0.72 5.24 0.29
CA PHE A 76 0.53 5.19 -1.16
C PHE A 76 1.28 6.28 -1.91
N GLN A 77 1.64 7.38 -1.25
CA GLN A 77 2.27 8.54 -1.92
C GLN A 77 3.60 8.19 -2.58
N THR A 78 4.43 7.37 -1.93
CA THR A 78 5.71 6.93 -2.49
C THR A 78 5.49 6.19 -3.81
N PHE A 79 4.57 5.23 -3.81
CA PHE A 79 4.23 4.44 -4.99
C PHE A 79 3.57 5.27 -6.08
N PHE A 80 2.52 6.02 -5.77
CA PHE A 80 1.80 6.83 -6.76
C PHE A 80 2.62 8.02 -7.28
N ASN A 81 3.66 8.47 -6.56
CA ASN A 81 4.63 9.44 -7.03
C ASN A 81 5.86 8.82 -7.71
N TYR A 82 5.94 7.50 -7.79
CA TYR A 82 6.97 6.82 -8.57
C TYR A 82 6.89 7.24 -10.05
N VAL A 83 8.04 7.33 -10.74
CA VAL A 83 8.13 7.94 -12.07
C VAL A 83 7.14 7.33 -13.08
N ASP A 84 7.01 6.01 -13.12
CA ASP A 84 6.13 5.31 -14.06
C ASP A 84 4.66 5.49 -13.69
N MET A 85 4.34 5.58 -12.38
CA MET A 85 3.00 5.82 -11.89
C MET A 85 2.51 7.24 -12.16
N ARG A 86 3.38 8.25 -12.10
CA ARG A 86 3.01 9.65 -12.45
C ARG A 86 2.44 9.76 -13.85
N ALA A 87 3.10 9.11 -14.82
CA ALA A 87 2.62 9.10 -16.21
C ALA A 87 1.27 8.37 -16.35
N LEU A 88 1.07 7.29 -15.58
CA LEU A 88 -0.22 6.59 -15.53
C LEU A 88 -1.31 7.48 -14.93
N LEU A 89 -1.00 8.19 -13.84
CA LEU A 89 -1.94 9.05 -13.12
C LEU A 89 -2.39 10.29 -13.91
N GLU A 90 -1.72 10.65 -15.00
CA GLU A 90 -2.25 11.65 -15.93
C GLU A 90 -3.63 11.27 -16.48
N ASN A 91 -4.02 10.00 -16.41
CA ASN A 91 -5.30 9.49 -16.91
C ASN A 91 -6.33 9.21 -15.82
N PHE A 92 -6.02 9.44 -14.54
CA PHE A 92 -6.87 9.06 -13.41
C PHE A 92 -6.93 10.15 -12.33
N CYS A 93 -7.96 10.07 -11.50
CA CYS A 93 -8.01 10.76 -10.20
C CYS A 93 -7.98 9.72 -9.09
N VAL A 94 -7.06 9.86 -8.15
CA VAL A 94 -6.91 8.91 -7.03
C VAL A 94 -7.54 9.48 -5.76
N TYR A 95 -8.37 8.67 -5.12
CA TYR A 95 -9.03 8.96 -3.85
C TYR A 95 -8.52 8.00 -2.80
N HIS A 96 -7.67 8.47 -1.93
CA HIS A 96 -7.06 7.68 -0.86
C HIS A 96 -7.93 7.77 0.40
N ILE A 97 -8.62 6.69 0.75
CA ILE A 97 -9.47 6.62 1.93
C ILE A 97 -8.62 6.24 3.14
N ASN A 98 -8.79 6.98 4.24
CA ASN A 98 -8.29 6.58 5.55
C ASN A 98 -9.43 5.95 6.37
N ALA A 99 -9.11 4.84 7.04
CA ALA A 99 -10.00 4.30 8.05
C ALA A 99 -10.15 5.32 9.20
N PRO A 100 -11.29 5.34 9.92
CA PRO A 100 -11.54 6.33 10.96
C PRO A 100 -10.40 6.44 11.96
N GLY A 101 -9.88 7.65 12.14
CA GLY A 101 -8.82 7.98 13.09
C GLY A 101 -7.42 7.40 12.76
N GLN A 102 -7.18 6.92 11.54
CA GLN A 102 -5.87 6.40 11.13
C GLN A 102 -4.99 7.42 10.40
N GLU A 103 -5.53 8.59 10.06
CA GLU A 103 -4.74 9.66 9.46
C GLU A 103 -3.66 10.18 10.41
N GLU A 104 -2.57 10.69 9.84
CA GLU A 104 -1.44 11.21 10.61
C GLU A 104 -1.88 12.37 11.53
N GLY A 105 -1.50 12.30 12.80
CA GLY A 105 -1.87 13.31 13.80
C GLY A 105 -3.34 13.30 14.24
N ALA A 106 -4.09 12.23 13.89
CA ALA A 106 -5.44 12.07 14.38
C ALA A 106 -5.49 12.06 15.92
N PRO A 107 -6.44 12.80 16.55
CA PRO A 107 -6.69 12.66 17.97
C PRO A 107 -7.25 11.27 18.28
N SER A 108 -7.09 10.81 19.51
CA SER A 108 -7.73 9.57 19.95
C SER A 108 -9.25 9.70 19.80
N LEU A 109 -9.86 8.68 19.22
CA LEU A 109 -11.31 8.59 19.12
C LEU A 109 -11.93 8.51 20.53
N PRO A 110 -13.14 9.02 20.73
CA PRO A 110 -13.84 8.95 22.01
C PRO A 110 -13.93 7.51 22.56
N GLU A 111 -13.97 7.36 23.87
CA GLU A 111 -14.05 6.03 24.50
C GLU A 111 -15.32 5.26 24.14
N ASP A 112 -16.43 5.98 23.92
CA ASP A 112 -17.73 5.47 23.50
C ASP A 112 -17.86 5.29 21.97
N TYR A 113 -16.81 5.61 21.20
CA TYR A 113 -16.84 5.45 19.76
C TYR A 113 -16.93 3.98 19.36
N LEU A 114 -18.03 3.62 18.73
CA LEU A 114 -18.24 2.29 18.17
C LEU A 114 -17.51 2.16 16.83
N TYR A 115 -16.32 1.60 16.87
CA TYR A 115 -15.52 1.44 15.67
C TYR A 115 -16.21 0.52 14.65
N PRO A 116 -16.29 0.91 13.37
CA PRO A 116 -16.97 0.13 12.35
C PRO A 116 -16.35 -1.26 12.17
N THR A 117 -17.19 -2.26 11.90
CA THR A 117 -16.78 -3.57 11.43
C THR A 117 -16.18 -3.48 10.02
N MET A 118 -15.52 -4.53 9.53
CA MET A 118 -14.97 -4.57 8.18
C MET A 118 -16.05 -4.37 7.10
N ASP A 119 -17.25 -4.87 7.33
CA ASP A 119 -18.39 -4.68 6.43
C ASP A 119 -18.93 -3.23 6.47
N GLU A 120 -18.98 -2.62 7.64
CA GLU A 120 -19.35 -1.21 7.79
C GLU A 120 -18.28 -0.29 7.19
N LEU A 121 -16.97 -0.60 7.35
CA LEU A 121 -15.88 0.13 6.67
C LEU A 121 -16.02 0.04 5.14
N ALA A 122 -16.35 -1.13 4.61
CA ALA A 122 -16.64 -1.30 3.19
C ALA A 122 -17.85 -0.44 2.78
N ASN A 123 -18.93 -0.43 3.57
CA ASN A 123 -20.11 0.36 3.27
C ASN A 123 -19.84 1.89 3.31
N GLN A 124 -18.88 2.34 4.11
CA GLN A 124 -18.47 3.75 4.16
C GLN A 124 -17.96 4.28 2.80
N ILE A 125 -17.46 3.41 1.93
CA ILE A 125 -17.06 3.78 0.57
C ILE A 125 -18.23 4.41 -0.20
N ASN A 126 -19.49 4.01 0.06
CA ASN A 126 -20.65 4.63 -0.58
C ASN A 126 -20.79 6.13 -0.28
N TYR A 127 -20.43 6.57 0.94
CA TYR A 127 -20.43 7.98 1.30
C TYR A 127 -19.36 8.75 0.52
N VAL A 128 -18.19 8.14 0.31
CA VAL A 128 -17.12 8.73 -0.52
C VAL A 128 -17.58 8.86 -1.97
N LEU A 129 -18.16 7.79 -2.53
CA LEU A 129 -18.71 7.82 -3.91
C LEU A 129 -19.77 8.89 -4.07
N GLY A 130 -20.70 9.00 -3.11
CA GLY A 130 -21.75 10.02 -3.11
C GLY A 130 -21.20 11.44 -3.00
N HIS A 131 -20.22 11.66 -2.11
CA HIS A 131 -19.62 12.97 -1.89
C HIS A 131 -18.92 13.52 -3.14
N PHE A 132 -18.20 12.65 -3.86
CA PHE A 132 -17.43 13.05 -5.05
C PHE A 132 -18.18 12.82 -6.37
N GLY A 133 -19.39 12.26 -6.34
CA GLY A 133 -20.17 11.96 -7.55
C GLY A 133 -19.58 10.82 -8.39
N ILE A 134 -18.83 9.90 -7.78
CA ILE A 134 -18.18 8.77 -8.46
C ILE A 134 -19.22 7.68 -8.70
N LYS A 135 -19.40 7.27 -9.96
CA LYS A 135 -20.32 6.20 -10.34
C LYS A 135 -19.68 4.83 -10.23
N THR A 136 -18.50 4.67 -10.82
CA THR A 136 -17.67 3.46 -10.80
C THR A 136 -16.23 3.82 -10.56
N PHE A 137 -15.43 2.86 -10.08
CA PHE A 137 -14.03 3.08 -9.77
C PHE A 137 -13.19 1.81 -9.89
N ILE A 138 -11.89 2.02 -10.03
CA ILE A 138 -10.86 0.99 -9.92
C ILE A 138 -10.39 0.94 -8.47
N ALA A 139 -10.44 -0.23 -7.85
CA ALA A 139 -10.00 -0.44 -6.48
C ALA A 139 -8.51 -0.77 -6.41
N PHE A 140 -7.80 -0.20 -5.43
CA PHE A 140 -6.40 -0.51 -5.14
C PHE A 140 -6.20 -0.62 -3.62
N GLY A 141 -6.04 -1.83 -3.11
CA GLY A 141 -5.98 -2.08 -1.66
C GLY A 141 -4.80 -2.89 -1.21
N VAL A 142 -4.39 -2.67 0.06
CA VAL A 142 -3.31 -3.41 0.72
C VAL A 142 -3.83 -3.99 2.04
N GLY A 143 -3.60 -5.26 2.29
CA GLY A 143 -3.91 -5.95 3.53
C GLY A 143 -5.36 -5.83 3.97
N ALA A 144 -5.61 -5.18 5.11
CA ALA A 144 -6.97 -4.90 5.60
C ALA A 144 -7.78 -4.07 4.61
N GLY A 145 -7.14 -3.08 3.95
CA GLY A 145 -7.78 -2.29 2.91
C GLY A 145 -8.15 -3.11 1.67
N ALA A 146 -7.34 -4.09 1.30
CA ALA A 146 -7.68 -5.04 0.23
C ALA A 146 -8.92 -5.87 0.59
N ASN A 147 -9.03 -6.35 1.84
CA ASN A 147 -10.21 -7.05 2.33
C ASN A 147 -11.47 -6.16 2.33
N ILE A 148 -11.36 -4.89 2.74
CA ILE A 148 -12.46 -3.91 2.71
C ILE A 148 -12.96 -3.69 1.28
N LEU A 149 -12.06 -3.47 0.32
CA LEU A 149 -12.41 -3.27 -1.09
C LEU A 149 -13.01 -4.52 -1.72
N ALA A 150 -12.52 -5.71 -1.37
CA ALA A 150 -13.11 -6.98 -1.80
C ALA A 150 -14.54 -7.16 -1.27
N ARG A 151 -14.83 -6.82 0.01
CA ARG A 151 -16.19 -6.81 0.58
C ARG A 151 -17.10 -5.86 -0.18
N PHE A 152 -16.60 -4.66 -0.46
CA PHE A 152 -17.38 -3.68 -1.23
C PHE A 152 -17.73 -4.21 -2.61
N ALA A 153 -16.78 -4.81 -3.34
CA ALA A 153 -17.00 -5.37 -4.67
C ALA A 153 -17.99 -6.53 -4.69
N LEU A 154 -18.04 -7.33 -3.61
CA LEU A 154 -19.02 -8.40 -3.46
C LEU A 154 -20.44 -7.88 -3.28
N VAL A 155 -20.62 -6.80 -2.52
CA VAL A 155 -21.94 -6.20 -2.24
C VAL A 155 -22.40 -5.28 -3.36
N HIS A 156 -21.46 -4.56 -4.01
CA HIS A 156 -21.72 -3.54 -5.02
C HIS A 156 -20.97 -3.82 -6.33
N PRO A 157 -21.16 -4.98 -6.99
CA PRO A 157 -20.38 -5.38 -8.15
C PRO A 157 -20.50 -4.39 -9.34
N GLN A 158 -21.60 -3.63 -9.42
CA GLN A 158 -21.82 -2.63 -10.47
C GLN A 158 -21.06 -1.31 -10.27
N LYS A 159 -20.42 -1.12 -9.11
CA LYS A 159 -19.66 0.09 -8.79
C LYS A 159 -18.14 -0.09 -8.91
N VAL A 160 -17.67 -1.32 -9.09
CA VAL A 160 -16.25 -1.64 -9.14
C VAL A 160 -15.90 -2.18 -10.50
N ASP A 161 -15.07 -1.45 -11.23
CA ASP A 161 -14.68 -1.81 -12.60
C ASP A 161 -13.53 -2.84 -12.61
N ALA A 162 -12.57 -2.69 -11.70
CA ALA A 162 -11.43 -3.59 -11.55
C ALA A 162 -10.85 -3.49 -10.13
N LEU A 163 -10.12 -4.53 -9.67
CA LEU A 163 -9.47 -4.53 -8.35
C LEU A 163 -8.00 -4.94 -8.48
N THR A 164 -7.12 -4.15 -7.85
CA THR A 164 -5.76 -4.56 -7.53
C THR A 164 -5.65 -4.74 -6.02
N LEU A 165 -5.42 -5.97 -5.60
CA LEU A 165 -5.43 -6.35 -4.19
C LEU A 165 -4.08 -6.93 -3.80
N ILE A 166 -3.44 -6.32 -2.81
CA ILE A 166 -2.12 -6.72 -2.32
C ILE A 166 -2.28 -7.35 -0.94
N ASN A 167 -1.75 -8.56 -0.74
CA ASN A 167 -1.84 -9.30 0.52
C ASN A 167 -3.28 -9.44 1.03
N CYS A 168 -4.24 -9.70 0.14
CA CYS A 168 -5.65 -9.81 0.50
C CYS A 168 -5.94 -11.16 1.17
N THR A 169 -6.57 -11.10 2.33
CA THR A 169 -7.04 -12.27 3.09
C THR A 169 -8.54 -12.41 2.93
N SER A 170 -9.03 -13.60 2.52
CA SER A 170 -10.46 -13.89 2.39
C SER A 170 -11.07 -14.59 3.60
N SER A 171 -10.25 -15.17 4.46
CA SER A 171 -10.66 -15.99 5.59
C SER A 171 -10.87 -15.15 6.86
N GLN A 172 -11.71 -15.65 7.75
CA GLN A 172 -11.75 -15.14 9.12
C GLN A 172 -10.41 -15.36 9.83
N ALA A 173 -10.14 -14.60 10.89
CA ALA A 173 -8.92 -14.78 11.67
C ALA A 173 -8.91 -16.18 12.32
N GLY A 174 -7.78 -16.88 12.19
CA GLY A 174 -7.52 -18.09 12.95
C GLY A 174 -7.35 -17.78 14.45
N TRP A 175 -7.50 -18.79 15.33
CA TRP A 175 -7.44 -18.58 16.77
C TRP A 175 -6.08 -18.04 17.25
N ILE A 176 -4.98 -18.42 16.62
CA ILE A 176 -3.62 -17.92 16.92
C ILE A 176 -3.52 -16.45 16.55
N GLU A 177 -3.91 -16.08 15.33
CA GLU A 177 -3.96 -14.71 14.86
C GLU A 177 -4.85 -13.86 15.78
N TRP A 178 -6.03 -14.37 16.11
CA TRP A 178 -6.96 -13.70 17.00
C TRP A 178 -6.35 -13.42 18.37
N ALA A 179 -5.74 -14.42 19.00
CA ALA A 179 -5.13 -14.27 20.33
C ALA A 179 -3.98 -13.25 20.29
N TYR A 180 -3.11 -13.34 19.29
CA TYR A 180 -1.96 -12.46 19.15
C TYR A 180 -2.37 -11.01 18.87
N GLN A 181 -3.32 -10.77 17.98
CA GLN A 181 -3.84 -9.44 17.72
C GLN A 181 -4.61 -8.86 18.92
N LYS A 182 -5.33 -9.66 19.67
CA LYS A 182 -5.99 -9.23 20.92
C LYS A 182 -4.99 -8.80 21.99
N MET A 183 -3.89 -9.51 22.12
CA MET A 183 -2.79 -9.13 23.01
C MET A 183 -2.19 -7.80 22.60
N ASN A 184 -1.88 -7.61 21.30
CA ASN A 184 -1.33 -6.36 20.78
C ASN A 184 -2.30 -5.19 20.94
N SER A 185 -3.59 -5.39 20.64
CA SER A 185 -4.62 -4.36 20.83
C SER A 185 -4.75 -3.92 22.29
N ARG A 186 -4.70 -4.86 23.24
CA ARG A 186 -4.68 -4.53 24.68
C ARG A 186 -3.41 -3.77 25.07
N SER A 187 -2.25 -4.18 24.54
CA SER A 187 -0.98 -3.51 24.80
C SER A 187 -1.00 -2.06 24.30
N LEU A 188 -1.53 -1.82 23.10
CA LEU A 188 -1.70 -0.49 22.52
C LEU A 188 -2.55 0.43 23.41
N ARG A 189 -3.66 -0.06 23.94
CA ARG A 189 -4.54 0.73 24.83
C ARG A 189 -3.92 1.01 26.19
N ALA A 190 -3.19 0.03 26.76
CA ALA A 190 -2.68 0.14 28.11
C ALA A 190 -1.31 0.84 28.21
N ARG A 191 -0.46 0.68 27.20
CA ARG A 191 0.95 1.07 27.22
C ARG A 191 1.40 1.86 25.99
N GLY A 192 0.54 2.03 24.99
CA GLY A 192 0.90 2.64 23.72
C GLY A 192 1.72 1.72 22.81
N MET A 193 2.54 2.31 21.95
CA MET A 193 3.37 1.61 20.98
C MET A 193 4.58 0.96 21.71
N THR A 194 4.39 -0.28 22.16
CA THR A 194 5.44 -1.09 22.78
C THR A 194 6.32 -1.75 21.73
N GLN A 195 7.53 -2.20 22.13
CA GLN A 195 8.42 -2.93 21.23
C GLN A 195 7.75 -4.17 20.61
N GLY A 196 6.98 -4.93 21.39
CA GLY A 196 6.29 -6.12 20.88
C GLY A 196 5.22 -5.79 19.82
N VAL A 197 4.49 -4.66 19.97
CA VAL A 197 3.55 -4.19 18.94
C VAL A 197 4.31 -3.71 17.71
N LEU A 198 5.42 -3.01 17.90
CA LEU A 198 6.28 -2.53 16.81
C LEU A 198 6.85 -3.71 16.00
N ASP A 199 7.36 -4.74 16.68
CA ASP A 199 7.86 -5.94 16.02
C ASP A 199 6.76 -6.71 15.28
N TYR A 200 5.52 -6.72 15.81
CA TYR A 200 4.37 -7.26 15.11
C TYR A 200 4.07 -6.48 13.83
N LEU A 201 4.02 -5.15 13.87
CA LEU A 201 3.76 -4.31 12.69
C LEU A 201 4.87 -4.49 11.64
N MET A 202 6.13 -4.53 12.06
CA MET A 202 7.25 -4.80 11.16
C MET A 202 7.13 -6.17 10.50
N TRP A 203 6.80 -7.21 11.27
CA TRP A 203 6.55 -8.54 10.72
C TRP A 203 5.35 -8.56 9.78
N HIS A 204 4.25 -7.91 10.14
CA HIS A 204 3.01 -7.86 9.36
C HIS A 204 3.24 -7.27 7.95
N HIS A 205 4.04 -6.21 7.85
CA HIS A 205 4.28 -5.51 6.57
C HIS A 205 5.44 -6.08 5.78
N PHE A 206 6.55 -6.34 6.44
CA PHE A 206 7.81 -6.71 5.79
C PHE A 206 8.09 -8.22 5.80
N GLY A 207 7.39 -8.97 6.65
CA GLY A 207 7.69 -10.39 6.86
C GLY A 207 8.97 -10.59 7.69
N ARG A 208 9.63 -11.71 7.45
CA ARG A 208 10.84 -12.09 8.18
C ARG A 208 12.07 -11.40 7.60
N PHE A 209 13.07 -11.14 8.46
CA PHE A 209 14.39 -10.62 8.05
C PHE A 209 14.35 -9.26 7.34
N ALA A 210 13.39 -8.41 7.67
CA ALA A 210 13.25 -7.09 7.05
C ALA A 210 14.50 -6.22 7.22
N GLU A 211 15.09 -6.23 8.43
CA GLU A 211 16.26 -5.42 8.75
C GLU A 211 17.52 -5.90 8.02
N GLU A 212 17.63 -7.19 7.74
CA GLU A 212 18.76 -7.75 7.00
C GLU A 212 18.67 -7.44 5.49
N ARG A 213 17.43 -7.34 4.94
CA ARG A 213 17.20 -7.05 3.52
C ARG A 213 17.29 -5.58 3.18
N ASN A 214 16.72 -4.73 4.01
CA ASN A 214 16.64 -3.29 3.79
C ASN A 214 16.57 -2.56 5.13
N HIS A 215 17.75 -2.39 5.75
CA HIS A 215 17.89 -1.79 7.08
C HIS A 215 17.28 -0.39 7.14
N ASP A 216 17.55 0.46 6.15
CA ASP A 216 17.12 1.87 6.16
C ASP A 216 15.60 1.98 6.07
N LEU A 217 14.97 1.20 5.19
CA LEU A 217 13.52 1.14 5.07
C LEU A 217 12.88 0.61 6.35
N ALA A 218 13.45 -0.44 6.96
CA ALA A 218 12.97 -0.99 8.21
C ALA A 218 13.03 0.04 9.35
N GLN A 219 14.15 0.77 9.49
CA GLN A 219 14.31 1.83 10.49
C GLN A 219 13.35 3.01 10.25
N LEU A 220 13.16 3.36 8.99
CA LEU A 220 12.22 4.39 8.60
C LEU A 220 10.79 4.07 9.07
N TYR A 221 10.31 2.84 8.82
CA TYR A 221 8.97 2.41 9.22
C TYR A 221 8.83 2.18 10.73
N ARG A 222 9.89 1.72 11.42
CA ARG A 222 9.91 1.71 12.90
C ARG A 222 9.68 3.11 13.46
N GLY A 223 10.40 4.10 12.90
CA GLY A 223 10.24 5.51 13.27
C GLY A 223 8.84 6.04 12.96
N TYR A 224 8.27 5.66 11.82
CA TYR A 224 6.91 6.04 11.42
C TYR A 224 5.87 5.49 12.41
N PHE A 225 5.86 4.19 12.68
CA PHE A 225 4.92 3.57 13.61
C PHE A 225 4.99 4.17 15.02
N THR A 226 6.19 4.52 15.47
CA THR A 226 6.40 5.07 16.82
C THR A 226 5.90 6.51 16.94
N ARG A 227 6.04 7.32 15.90
CA ARG A 227 5.81 8.77 15.97
C ARG A 227 4.49 9.24 15.39
N HIS A 228 3.97 8.54 14.36
CA HIS A 228 2.86 9.04 13.54
C HIS A 228 1.57 8.24 13.69
N VAL A 229 1.62 7.07 14.32
CA VAL A 229 0.44 6.21 14.52
C VAL A 229 -0.15 6.44 15.90
N ASN A 230 -1.46 6.74 15.96
CA ASN A 230 -2.17 6.82 17.23
C ASN A 230 -2.45 5.42 17.78
N PRO A 231 -1.89 5.04 18.95
CA PRO A 231 -2.01 3.67 19.48
C PRO A 231 -3.45 3.26 19.79
N THR A 232 -4.26 4.19 20.33
CA THR A 232 -5.67 3.93 20.66
C THR A 232 -6.47 3.63 19.41
N ASN A 233 -6.35 4.48 18.39
CA ASN A 233 -7.08 4.34 17.14
C ASN A 233 -6.63 3.09 16.39
N LEU A 234 -5.32 2.79 16.37
CA LEU A 234 -4.80 1.55 15.79
C LEU A 234 -5.39 0.32 16.47
N SER A 235 -5.50 0.33 17.80
CA SER A 235 -6.09 -0.79 18.55
C SER A 235 -7.54 -1.07 18.14
N LEU A 236 -8.30 -0.02 17.81
CA LEU A 236 -9.68 -0.15 17.36
C LEU A 236 -9.78 -0.77 15.95
N LEU A 237 -8.92 -0.34 15.03
CA LEU A 237 -8.85 -0.93 13.68
C LEU A 237 -8.39 -2.39 13.74
N MET A 238 -7.40 -2.71 14.57
CA MET A 238 -6.94 -4.09 14.78
C MET A 238 -8.05 -4.98 15.34
N ASP A 239 -8.83 -4.46 16.31
CA ASP A 239 -9.98 -5.16 16.87
C ASP A 239 -11.10 -5.40 15.84
N SER A 240 -11.31 -4.46 14.92
CA SER A 240 -12.24 -4.64 13.81
C SER A 240 -11.74 -5.70 12.82
N TYR A 241 -10.48 -5.62 12.42
CA TYR A 241 -9.87 -6.54 11.46
C TYR A 241 -9.83 -7.98 11.97
N VAL A 242 -9.49 -8.21 13.23
CA VAL A 242 -9.42 -9.56 13.81
C VAL A 242 -10.80 -10.22 13.94
N ARG A 243 -11.87 -9.43 13.96
CA ARG A 243 -13.27 -9.91 13.96
C ARG A 243 -13.84 -10.06 12.56
N ARG A 244 -13.03 -9.92 11.51
CA ARG A 244 -13.51 -10.06 10.14
C ARG A 244 -14.16 -11.43 9.92
N THR A 245 -15.27 -11.43 9.22
CA THR A 245 -15.93 -12.63 8.73
C THR A 245 -15.23 -13.14 7.48
N ASP A 246 -15.36 -14.43 7.16
CA ASP A 246 -14.96 -14.98 5.87
C ASP A 246 -15.73 -14.26 4.74
N LEU A 247 -15.08 -14.00 3.61
CA LEU A 247 -15.71 -13.38 2.44
C LEU A 247 -16.72 -14.30 1.73
N SER A 248 -16.72 -15.59 2.11
CA SER A 248 -17.60 -16.62 1.53
C SER A 248 -17.57 -16.69 0.00
N ILE A 249 -16.39 -16.42 -0.57
CA ILE A 249 -16.17 -16.48 -2.02
C ILE A 249 -15.99 -17.94 -2.45
N SER A 250 -16.64 -18.29 -3.55
CA SER A 250 -16.54 -19.61 -4.19
C SER A 250 -16.55 -19.45 -5.71
N ARG A 251 -15.74 -20.25 -6.39
CA ARG A 251 -15.68 -20.26 -7.87
C ARG A 251 -17.02 -20.56 -8.54
N GLU A 252 -17.83 -21.40 -7.94
CA GLU A 252 -19.11 -21.87 -8.48
C GLU A 252 -20.31 -21.07 -7.95
N GLY A 253 -20.09 -20.14 -7.04
CA GLY A 253 -21.15 -19.42 -6.34
C GLY A 253 -20.93 -17.93 -6.28
N HIS A 254 -21.02 -17.38 -5.07
CA HIS A 254 -20.81 -15.96 -4.80
C HIS A 254 -19.34 -15.59 -4.99
N THR A 255 -19.02 -14.73 -5.94
CA THR A 255 -17.65 -14.34 -6.27
C THR A 255 -17.57 -12.89 -6.71
N ILE A 256 -16.35 -12.33 -6.70
CA ILE A 256 -16.07 -11.00 -7.26
C ILE A 256 -16.22 -11.09 -8.79
N ARG A 257 -17.06 -10.23 -9.35
CA ARG A 257 -17.35 -10.20 -10.79
C ARG A 257 -16.38 -9.36 -11.59
N ALA A 258 -15.88 -8.30 -10.98
CA ALA A 258 -14.89 -7.42 -11.59
C ALA A 258 -13.54 -8.15 -11.75
N PRO A 259 -12.72 -7.81 -12.75
CA PRO A 259 -11.37 -8.31 -12.90
C PRO A 259 -10.51 -8.04 -11.66
N VAL A 260 -9.70 -9.02 -11.26
CA VAL A 260 -8.84 -8.94 -10.07
C VAL A 260 -7.38 -9.19 -10.45
N LEU A 261 -6.51 -8.23 -10.13
CA LEU A 261 -5.06 -8.42 -10.05
C LEU A 261 -4.71 -8.66 -8.58
N ASN A 262 -4.36 -9.89 -8.24
CA ASN A 262 -4.03 -10.31 -6.88
C ASN A 262 -2.51 -10.43 -6.71
N ILE A 263 -1.91 -9.68 -5.78
CA ILE A 263 -0.45 -9.57 -5.63
C ILE A 263 -0.03 -9.92 -4.22
N THR A 264 1.10 -10.60 -4.07
CA THR A 264 1.79 -10.78 -2.78
C THR A 264 3.29 -10.74 -2.94
N GLY A 265 4.00 -10.35 -1.89
CA GLY A 265 5.45 -10.54 -1.78
C GLY A 265 5.79 -11.95 -1.32
N ALA A 266 6.83 -12.56 -1.86
CA ALA A 266 7.23 -13.93 -1.48
C ALA A 266 7.65 -14.05 0.00
N LEU A 267 8.05 -12.95 0.62
CA LEU A 267 8.46 -12.88 2.03
C LEU A 267 7.35 -12.32 2.94
N SER A 268 6.20 -11.95 2.37
CA SER A 268 5.03 -11.51 3.16
C SER A 268 4.51 -12.66 4.03
N PRO A 269 4.08 -12.38 5.28
CA PRO A 269 3.43 -13.38 6.12
C PRO A 269 2.04 -13.79 5.59
N HIS A 270 1.51 -13.08 4.59
CA HIS A 270 0.17 -13.29 4.01
C HIS A 270 0.17 -14.07 2.69
N VAL A 271 1.30 -14.71 2.32
CA VAL A 271 1.40 -15.48 1.06
C VAL A 271 0.32 -16.56 0.98
N ASP A 272 0.20 -17.38 2.01
CA ASP A 272 -0.74 -18.51 2.03
C ASP A 272 -2.20 -18.05 1.99
N ASP A 273 -2.52 -16.96 2.69
CA ASP A 273 -3.85 -16.33 2.66
C ASP A 273 -4.17 -15.80 1.26
N THR A 274 -3.20 -15.14 0.62
CA THR A 274 -3.35 -14.58 -0.73
C THR A 274 -3.51 -15.69 -1.77
N VAL A 275 -2.79 -16.81 -1.63
CA VAL A 275 -2.96 -18.01 -2.48
C VAL A 275 -4.35 -18.61 -2.27
N THR A 276 -4.80 -18.73 -1.01
CA THR A 276 -6.13 -19.21 -0.68
C THR A 276 -7.22 -18.33 -1.28
N PHE A 277 -7.07 -17.01 -1.17
CA PHE A 277 -7.97 -16.04 -1.79
C PHE A 277 -8.00 -16.23 -3.31
N ASN A 278 -6.83 -16.29 -3.96
CA ASN A 278 -6.74 -16.51 -5.41
C ASN A 278 -7.41 -17.83 -5.83
N GLY A 279 -7.25 -18.87 -5.04
CA GLY A 279 -7.90 -20.17 -5.26
C GLY A 279 -9.43 -20.13 -5.24
N ARG A 280 -10.03 -19.13 -4.58
CA ARG A 280 -11.48 -18.91 -4.50
C ARG A 280 -12.03 -18.04 -5.62
N LEU A 281 -11.18 -17.25 -6.31
CA LEU A 281 -11.59 -16.37 -7.41
C LEU A 281 -11.87 -17.16 -8.70
N GLN A 282 -12.62 -16.56 -9.60
CA GLN A 282 -12.84 -17.06 -10.95
C GLN A 282 -11.56 -16.92 -11.79
N PRO A 283 -10.96 -18.01 -12.31
CA PRO A 283 -9.71 -17.93 -13.07
C PRO A 283 -9.80 -17.08 -14.34
N ALA A 284 -11.00 -16.99 -14.94
CA ALA A 284 -11.21 -16.17 -16.12
C ALA A 284 -11.09 -14.66 -15.86
N ASN A 285 -11.34 -14.22 -14.62
CA ASN A 285 -11.36 -12.82 -14.23
C ASN A 285 -10.27 -12.48 -13.21
N SER A 286 -9.34 -13.38 -12.93
CA SER A 286 -8.29 -13.13 -11.94
C SER A 286 -6.90 -13.44 -12.50
N THR A 287 -6.01 -12.52 -12.26
CA THR A 287 -4.57 -12.68 -12.48
C THR A 287 -3.87 -12.59 -11.14
N TRP A 288 -2.90 -13.46 -10.90
CA TRP A 288 -2.16 -13.42 -9.65
C TRP A 288 -0.65 -13.29 -9.87
N MET A 289 0.02 -12.64 -8.94
CA MET A 289 1.44 -12.36 -9.03
C MET A 289 2.12 -12.48 -7.67
N LYS A 290 3.22 -13.25 -7.61
CA LYS A 290 4.08 -13.33 -6.44
C LYS A 290 5.43 -12.67 -6.75
N ILE A 291 5.75 -11.61 -6.01
CA ILE A 291 6.98 -10.84 -6.20
C ILE A 291 8.09 -11.47 -5.35
N SER A 292 9.17 -11.90 -6.00
CA SER A 292 10.35 -12.47 -5.32
C SER A 292 11.02 -11.44 -4.42
N ASP A 293 11.65 -11.92 -3.35
CA ASP A 293 12.52 -11.15 -2.44
C ASP A 293 11.91 -9.88 -1.85
N SER A 294 10.57 -9.90 -1.66
CA SER A 294 9.84 -8.75 -1.17
C SER A 294 8.77 -9.17 -0.14
N GLY A 295 8.61 -8.38 0.91
CA GLY A 295 7.48 -8.43 1.85
C GLY A 295 6.53 -7.28 1.59
N MET A 296 7.02 -6.03 1.61
CA MET A 296 6.26 -4.81 1.36
C MET A 296 6.47 -4.35 -0.10
N VAL A 297 5.69 -4.95 -1.00
CA VAL A 297 5.93 -4.87 -2.45
C VAL A 297 5.90 -3.47 -3.04
N LEU A 298 5.08 -2.56 -2.51
CA LEU A 298 4.98 -1.18 -3.00
C LEU A 298 6.25 -0.38 -2.76
N GLU A 299 6.94 -0.64 -1.65
CA GLU A 299 8.16 0.04 -1.25
C GLU A 299 9.41 -0.64 -1.82
N GLU A 300 9.43 -1.98 -1.78
CA GLU A 300 10.62 -2.75 -2.17
C GLU A 300 10.71 -2.99 -3.68
N GLN A 301 9.57 -3.04 -4.40
CA GLN A 301 9.51 -3.36 -5.84
C GLN A 301 8.53 -2.47 -6.63
N PRO A 302 8.57 -1.12 -6.47
CA PRO A 302 7.59 -0.23 -7.08
C PRO A 302 7.56 -0.31 -8.61
N ALA A 303 8.69 -0.57 -9.26
CA ALA A 303 8.78 -0.72 -10.71
C ALA A 303 7.97 -1.91 -11.24
N LYS A 304 8.08 -3.07 -10.57
CA LYS A 304 7.34 -4.28 -10.97
C LYS A 304 5.84 -4.12 -10.76
N ILE A 305 5.45 -3.49 -9.64
CA ILE A 305 4.04 -3.28 -9.35
C ILE A 305 3.43 -2.25 -10.29
N SER A 306 4.14 -1.16 -10.61
CA SER A 306 3.65 -0.14 -11.54
C SER A 306 3.48 -0.71 -12.95
N GLU A 307 4.39 -1.57 -13.41
CA GLU A 307 4.27 -2.25 -14.69
C GLU A 307 3.08 -3.23 -14.71
N ALA A 308 2.95 -4.07 -13.68
CA ALA A 308 1.84 -5.01 -13.55
C ALA A 308 0.49 -4.29 -13.53
N PHE A 309 0.38 -3.22 -12.74
CA PHE A 309 -0.83 -2.42 -12.65
C PHE A 309 -1.17 -1.73 -13.98
N ARG A 310 -0.18 -1.17 -14.65
CA ARG A 310 -0.36 -0.57 -15.99
C ARG A 310 -0.84 -1.58 -17.02
N LEU A 311 -0.23 -2.78 -17.07
CA LEU A 311 -0.64 -3.83 -17.99
C LEU A 311 -2.04 -4.34 -17.69
N PHE A 312 -2.40 -4.45 -16.41
CA PHE A 312 -3.74 -4.80 -15.98
C PHE A 312 -4.76 -3.76 -16.45
N LEU A 313 -4.54 -2.47 -16.19
CA LEU A 313 -5.41 -1.39 -16.66
C LEU A 313 -5.48 -1.28 -18.18
N GLN A 314 -4.40 -1.63 -18.88
CA GLN A 314 -4.41 -1.71 -20.34
C GLN A 314 -5.29 -2.87 -20.83
N GLY A 315 -5.23 -4.03 -20.18
CA GLY A 315 -6.10 -5.16 -20.47
C GLY A 315 -7.57 -4.84 -20.29
N GLU A 316 -7.90 -4.02 -19.28
CA GLU A 316 -9.26 -3.53 -19.01
C GLU A 316 -9.68 -2.32 -19.86
N GLY A 317 -8.82 -1.87 -20.78
CA GLY A 317 -9.14 -0.77 -21.71
C GLY A 317 -9.02 0.64 -21.16
N TYR A 318 -8.50 0.83 -19.93
CA TYR A 318 -8.34 2.16 -19.33
C TYR A 318 -7.12 2.93 -19.84
N VAL A 319 -6.12 2.23 -20.34
CA VAL A 319 -4.87 2.81 -20.82
C VAL A 319 -4.56 2.31 -22.21
N ALA A 320 -4.27 3.23 -23.13
CA ALA A 320 -3.85 2.84 -24.47
C ALA A 320 -2.52 2.08 -24.46
N PRO A 321 -2.30 1.12 -25.37
CA PRO A 321 -1.00 0.48 -25.51
C PRO A 321 0.09 1.53 -25.74
N LEU A 322 1.20 1.41 -25.02
CA LEU A 322 2.34 2.29 -25.26
C LEU A 322 2.87 2.02 -26.67
N SER A 323 2.91 3.06 -27.52
CA SER A 323 3.58 2.95 -28.80
C SER A 323 5.08 2.71 -28.58
N PRO A 324 5.78 1.96 -29.45
CA PRO A 324 7.22 1.70 -29.31
C PRO A 324 8.03 2.97 -29.11
N THR A 325 7.62 4.07 -29.72
CA THR A 325 8.26 5.39 -29.60
C THR A 325 8.14 5.99 -28.20
N LYS A 326 7.00 5.79 -27.53
CA LYS A 326 6.78 6.24 -26.15
C LYS A 326 7.58 5.41 -25.16
N ILE A 327 7.70 4.09 -25.37
CA ILE A 327 8.53 3.21 -24.53
C ILE A 327 9.99 3.65 -24.54
N VAL A 328 10.54 4.00 -25.71
CA VAL A 328 11.91 4.50 -25.83
C VAL A 328 12.09 5.85 -25.15
N ALA A 329 11.10 6.74 -25.25
CA ALA A 329 11.13 8.05 -24.58
C ALA A 329 11.10 7.91 -23.05
N PHE A 330 10.27 7.04 -22.51
CA PHE A 330 10.20 6.75 -21.06
C PHE A 330 11.51 6.12 -20.54
N ARG A 331 12.09 5.14 -21.25
CA ARG A 331 13.40 4.58 -20.88
C ARG A 331 14.50 5.66 -20.85
N ARG A 332 14.55 6.56 -21.82
CA ARG A 332 15.52 7.67 -21.83
C ARG A 332 15.34 8.64 -20.66
N LEU A 333 14.10 8.95 -20.28
CA LEU A 333 13.81 9.81 -19.13
C LEU A 333 14.20 9.15 -17.81
N SER A 334 13.99 7.83 -17.66
CA SER A 334 14.42 7.09 -16.46
C SER A 334 15.93 6.94 -16.38
N GLU A 335 16.62 6.76 -17.52
CA GLU A 335 18.08 6.71 -17.59
C GLU A 335 18.72 8.10 -17.31
N ASP A 336 18.12 9.19 -17.78
CA ASP A 336 18.59 10.54 -17.49
C ASP A 336 18.34 10.97 -16.04
N ALA A 337 17.24 10.54 -15.43
CA ALA A 337 16.98 10.74 -14.01
C ALA A 337 17.95 9.93 -13.13
N GLY A 338 18.30 8.71 -13.54
CA GLY A 338 19.34 7.90 -12.92
C GLY A 338 20.75 8.49 -13.07
N ARG A 339 21.11 9.00 -14.25
CA ARG A 339 22.41 9.61 -14.51
C ARG A 339 22.67 10.91 -13.75
N ARG A 340 21.63 11.67 -13.42
CA ARG A 340 21.78 12.89 -12.60
C ARG A 340 22.04 12.58 -11.12
N ARG A 341 21.66 11.37 -10.64
CA ARG A 341 21.96 10.91 -9.27
C ARG A 341 23.28 10.15 -9.14
N CYS A 342 23.84 9.60 -10.22
CA CYS A 342 25.05 8.78 -10.18
C CYS A 342 26.20 9.46 -10.93
N ARG A 343 26.80 10.51 -10.36
CA ARG A 343 28.12 10.99 -10.84
C ARG A 343 29.30 10.33 -10.12
N HIS A 344 29.09 9.51 -9.10
CA HIS A 344 30.14 8.71 -8.46
C HIS A 344 29.53 7.42 -7.86
N SER A 345 29.55 6.32 -8.60
CA SER A 345 29.52 4.95 -8.06
C SER A 345 29.97 3.94 -9.10
N PRO A 346 30.71 2.89 -8.74
CA PRO A 346 31.32 1.96 -9.66
C PRO A 346 30.28 1.10 -10.41
N VAL A 347 30.58 0.86 -11.67
CA VAL A 347 29.77 0.06 -12.61
C VAL A 347 29.60 -1.38 -12.09
N ILE A 348 28.43 -1.71 -11.60
CA ILE A 348 28.02 -3.13 -11.44
C ILE A 348 27.42 -3.58 -12.77
N ARG A 349 28.10 -4.51 -13.43
CA ARG A 349 27.57 -5.19 -14.61
C ARG A 349 26.44 -6.12 -14.17
N ILE A 350 25.20 -5.76 -14.55
CA ILE A 350 24.06 -6.68 -14.46
C ILE A 350 24.16 -7.62 -15.66
N THR A 351 24.46 -8.87 -15.41
CA THR A 351 24.29 -9.94 -16.40
C THR A 351 22.81 -10.21 -16.55
N GLU A 352 22.29 -10.02 -17.76
CA GLU A 352 20.91 -10.38 -18.12
C GLU A 352 20.75 -11.89 -17.97
N ASN A 353 19.91 -12.33 -17.03
CA ASN A 353 19.36 -13.67 -17.05
C ASN A 353 18.03 -13.64 -17.79
N PRO A 354 17.79 -14.52 -18.76
CA PRO A 354 16.51 -14.56 -19.47
C PRO A 354 15.40 -15.00 -18.53
N ILE A 355 14.25 -14.38 -18.73
CA ILE A 355 12.98 -14.74 -18.09
C ILE A 355 12.69 -16.20 -18.45
N SER A 356 12.88 -17.10 -17.51
CA SER A 356 12.38 -18.46 -17.60
C SER A 356 11.50 -18.73 -16.39
N GLU A 357 10.30 -19.26 -16.71
CA GLU A 357 9.29 -19.84 -15.86
C GLU A 357 8.20 -18.87 -15.33
N ALA A 358 7.32 -18.49 -16.26
CA ALA A 358 5.92 -18.37 -15.92
C ALA A 358 5.35 -19.79 -15.77
N VAL A 359 5.19 -20.26 -14.55
CA VAL A 359 4.36 -21.45 -14.29
C VAL A 359 2.91 -21.01 -14.44
N VAL A 360 2.34 -21.31 -15.59
CA VAL A 360 0.90 -21.28 -15.81
C VAL A 360 0.35 -22.58 -15.22
N CYS A 361 -0.43 -22.46 -14.17
CA CYS A 361 -1.38 -23.48 -13.74
C CYS A 361 -2.77 -22.86 -13.65
#